data_02653bd6b8495bf890dac589e85a5ce3
#
_entry.id   02653bd6b8495bf890dac589e85a5ce3
#
_cell.length_a   1.000
_cell.length_b   1.000
_cell.length_c   1.000
_cell.angle_alpha   90.00
_cell.angle_beta   90.00
_cell.angle_gamma   90.00
#
_symmetry.space_group_name_H-M   'P 1'
#
loop_
_entity.id
_entity.type
_entity.pdbx_description
1 polymer ?
#
loop_
_entity_poly.entity_id
_entity_poly.type
_entity_poly.pdbx_seq_one_letter_code
_entity_poly.pdbx_strand_id
1 'polypeptide(L)'
;MEDRSSKGLSRDAALRDRRYAIRFPFAADVELLDMESGTRVEGVTSDLSMGGCFVCTSRPLAITSRTRITLKRKDQIVEALGVVRIVKPKIGMGVEFIDVEPPYDDVLTRWLEQLRRSR
;
A
#
# COMPACT_ATOMS: atom_id res chain seq x y z
N MET A 1 27.56 -4.19 4.80
CA MET A 1 27.26 -3.83 3.69
C MET A 1 26.17 -4.55 3.00
N GLU A 2 26.18 -5.73 2.92
CA GLU A 2 25.20 -6.37 2.28
C GLU A 2 23.88 -6.21 2.88
N ASP A 3 23.78 -5.87 4.12
CA ASP A 3 22.56 -5.70 4.73
C ASP A 3 21.74 -4.70 4.09
N ARG A 4 22.31 -3.57 3.77
CA ARG A 4 21.59 -2.56 3.21
C ARG A 4 21.15 -2.85 1.87
N SER A 5 22.03 -3.44 1.14
CA SER A 5 21.71 -3.83 -0.15
C SER A 5 20.62 -4.79 -0.11
N SER A 6 20.66 -5.68 0.83
CA SER A 6 19.70 -6.67 0.93
C SER A 6 18.35 -6.12 1.25
N LYS A 7 18.25 -5.05 1.99
CA LYS A 7 17.05 -4.46 2.29
C LYS A 7 16.35 -3.92 1.08
N GLY A 8 17.03 -3.15 0.29
CA GLY A 8 16.52 -2.63 -0.91
C GLY A 8 16.18 -3.68 -1.89
N LEU A 9 17.05 -4.65 -1.99
CA LEU A 9 16.81 -5.75 -2.85
C LEU A 9 15.73 -6.61 -2.31
N SER A 10 15.55 -6.64 -1.00
CA SER A 10 14.56 -7.44 -0.40
C SER A 10 13.17 -7.02 -0.80
N ARG A 11 12.92 -5.74 -0.92
CA ARG A 11 11.59 -5.32 -1.30
C ARG A 11 11.29 -5.71 -2.73
N ASP A 12 12.22 -5.50 -3.67
CA ASP A 12 12.06 -5.90 -5.04
C ASP A 12 11.94 -7.40 -5.16
N ALA A 13 12.75 -8.13 -4.45
CA ALA A 13 12.70 -9.58 -4.49
C ALA A 13 11.40 -10.05 -3.85
N ALA A 14 10.97 -9.41 -2.78
CA ALA A 14 9.77 -9.80 -2.09
C ALA A 14 8.54 -9.56 -2.93
N LEU A 15 8.54 -8.56 -3.78
CA LEU A 15 7.42 -8.34 -4.66
C LEU A 15 7.22 -9.48 -5.65
N ARG A 16 8.24 -10.27 -5.91
CA ARG A 16 8.13 -11.44 -6.73
C ARG A 16 7.72 -12.66 -5.91
N ASP A 17 7.78 -12.55 -4.58
CA ASP A 17 7.36 -13.63 -3.69
C ASP A 17 5.85 -13.69 -3.72
N ARG A 18 5.32 -14.91 -3.78
CA ARG A 18 3.88 -15.12 -3.84
C ARG A 18 3.16 -14.48 -2.68
N ARG A 19 3.76 -14.43 -1.51
CA ARG A 19 3.13 -13.82 -0.34
C ARG A 19 2.81 -12.36 -0.58
N TYR A 20 3.62 -11.66 -1.36
CA TYR A 20 3.42 -10.24 -1.62
C TYR A 20 2.32 -10.02 -2.66
N ALA A 21 2.00 -11.02 -3.44
CA ALA A 21 0.96 -10.93 -4.43
C ALA A 21 -0.40 -11.36 -3.92
N ILE A 22 -0.46 -12.04 -2.79
CA ILE A 22 -1.73 -12.52 -2.26
C ILE A 22 -2.51 -11.33 -1.71
N ARG A 23 -3.70 -11.15 -2.24
CA ARG A 23 -4.56 -10.04 -1.87
C ARG A 23 -5.72 -10.52 -1.05
N PHE A 24 -6.08 -9.76 -0.03
CA PHE A 24 -7.21 -10.07 0.83
C PHE A 24 -8.19 -8.91 0.77
N PRO A 25 -9.49 -9.19 0.74
CA PRO A 25 -10.48 -8.13 0.86
C PRO A 25 -10.24 -7.39 2.17
N PHE A 26 -10.19 -6.08 2.12
CA PHE A 26 -9.83 -5.30 3.30
C PHE A 26 -10.28 -3.86 3.11
N ALA A 27 -11.14 -3.39 3.98
CA ALA A 27 -11.62 -2.03 3.92
C ALA A 27 -10.92 -1.19 4.98
N ALA A 28 -10.20 -0.19 4.55
CA ALA A 28 -9.57 0.78 5.44
C ALA A 28 -9.75 2.15 4.83
N ASP A 29 -9.89 3.16 5.67
CA ASP A 29 -9.88 4.53 5.19
C ASP A 29 -8.48 4.85 4.72
N VAL A 30 -8.36 5.57 3.63
CA VAL A 30 -7.04 5.84 3.08
C VAL A 30 -6.94 7.27 2.59
N GLU A 31 -5.79 7.85 2.84
CA GLU A 31 -5.47 9.18 2.37
C GLU A 31 -4.15 9.10 1.63
N LEU A 32 -4.08 9.72 0.46
CA LEU A 32 -2.85 9.76 -0.31
C LEU A 32 -2.45 11.21 -0.55
N LEU A 33 -1.17 11.46 -0.48
CA LEU A 33 -0.59 12.75 -0.81
C LEU A 33 0.33 12.56 -1.99
N ASP A 34 0.03 13.22 -3.11
CA ASP A 34 0.93 13.22 -4.26
C ASP A 34 2.16 14.03 -3.86
N MET A 35 3.31 13.39 -3.83
CA MET A 35 4.51 14.02 -3.31
C MET A 35 5.02 15.14 -4.20
N GLU A 36 4.63 15.14 -5.45
CA GLU A 36 5.08 16.17 -6.38
C GLU A 36 4.15 17.37 -6.39
N SER A 37 2.86 17.15 -6.50
CA SER A 37 1.90 18.25 -6.62
C SER A 37 1.31 18.71 -5.30
N GLY A 38 1.39 17.88 -4.27
CA GLY A 38 0.73 18.18 -3.01
C GLY A 38 -0.76 17.86 -3.01
N THR A 39 -1.27 17.29 -4.08
CA THR A 39 -2.68 16.95 -4.16
C THR A 39 -3.01 15.83 -3.18
N ARG A 40 -4.13 15.97 -2.48
CA ARG A 40 -4.58 14.95 -1.53
C ARG A 40 -5.81 14.27 -2.06
N VAL A 41 -5.87 12.96 -1.86
CA VAL A 41 -7.00 12.15 -2.29
C VAL A 41 -7.41 11.24 -1.14
N GLU A 42 -8.69 11.07 -0.95
CA GLU A 42 -9.21 10.16 0.07
C GLU A 42 -10.01 9.07 -0.58
N GLY A 43 -10.06 7.94 0.06
CA GLY A 43 -10.82 6.81 -0.43
C GLY A 43 -10.89 5.70 0.59
N VAL A 44 -11.24 4.52 0.10
CA VAL A 44 -11.33 3.32 0.92
C VAL A 44 -10.68 2.19 0.13
N THR A 45 -9.91 1.35 0.80
CA THR A 45 -9.32 0.22 0.11
C THR A 45 -10.36 -0.85 -0.15
N SER A 46 -10.20 -1.60 -1.23
CA SER A 46 -10.99 -2.79 -1.48
C SER A 46 -10.20 -4.05 -1.18
N ASP A 47 -8.88 -3.98 -1.24
CA ASP A 47 -8.04 -5.13 -0.94
C ASP A 47 -6.68 -4.66 -0.46
N LEU A 48 -5.92 -5.58 0.10
CA LEU A 48 -4.61 -5.29 0.67
C LEU A 48 -3.71 -6.50 0.50
N SER A 49 -2.43 -6.25 0.25
CA SER A 49 -1.40 -7.28 0.24
C SER A 49 -0.15 -6.69 0.87
N MET A 50 0.88 -7.51 1.03
CA MET A 50 2.17 -6.98 1.51
C MET A 50 2.75 -5.98 0.51
N GLY A 51 2.41 -6.10 -0.75
CA GLY A 51 3.00 -5.26 -1.80
C GLY A 51 2.18 -4.04 -2.18
N GLY A 52 0.95 -3.90 -1.69
CA GLY A 52 0.16 -2.75 -2.05
C GLY A 52 -1.33 -2.93 -1.80
N CYS A 53 -2.11 -2.04 -2.36
CA CYS A 53 -3.55 -2.06 -2.17
C CYS A 53 -4.25 -1.41 -3.35
N PHE A 54 -5.55 -1.68 -3.47
CA PHE A 54 -6.37 -0.95 -4.44
C PHE A 54 -7.21 0.07 -3.66
N VAL A 55 -7.16 1.32 -4.08
CA VAL A 55 -7.87 2.43 -3.44
C VAL A 55 -9.05 2.82 -4.29
N CYS A 56 -10.24 2.73 -3.72
CA CYS A 56 -11.45 3.14 -4.40
C CYS A 56 -11.64 4.64 -4.19
N THR A 57 -11.65 5.37 -5.27
CA THR A 57 -11.84 6.82 -5.25
C THR A 57 -12.28 7.27 -6.62
N SER A 58 -13.11 8.31 -6.67
CA SER A 58 -13.55 8.87 -7.93
C SER A 58 -12.50 9.76 -8.58
N ARG A 59 -11.43 10.09 -7.83
CA ARG A 59 -10.39 10.98 -8.34
C ARG A 59 -9.02 10.37 -8.16
N PRO A 60 -8.70 9.30 -8.88
CA PRO A 60 -7.39 8.68 -8.73
C PRO A 60 -6.29 9.62 -9.21
N LEU A 61 -5.13 9.47 -8.61
CA LEU A 61 -3.95 10.20 -9.04
C LEU A 61 -3.43 9.58 -10.33
N ALA A 62 -2.57 10.32 -11.03
CA ALA A 62 -2.03 9.84 -12.29
C ALA A 62 -1.12 8.64 -12.10
N ILE A 63 -1.07 7.78 -13.09
CA ILE A 63 -0.17 6.63 -13.08
C ILE A 63 1.26 7.09 -12.89
N THR A 64 2.03 6.36 -12.15
CA THR A 64 3.41 6.62 -11.74
C THR A 64 3.57 7.72 -10.70
N SER A 65 2.47 8.30 -10.20
CA SER A 65 2.58 9.28 -9.12
C SER A 65 3.22 8.65 -7.89
N ARG A 66 4.15 9.36 -7.28
CA ARG A 66 4.73 8.95 -6.03
C ARG A 66 3.92 9.53 -4.90
N THR A 67 3.54 8.70 -3.95
CA THR A 67 2.60 9.11 -2.93
C THR A 67 3.06 8.72 -1.54
N ARG A 68 2.58 9.47 -0.56
CA ARG A 68 2.60 9.01 0.81
C ARG A 68 1.19 8.55 1.10
N ILE A 69 1.03 7.29 1.45
CA ILE A 69 -0.28 6.71 1.67
C ILE A 69 -0.45 6.38 3.14
N THR A 70 -1.58 6.73 3.71
CA THR A 70 -1.91 6.45 5.10
C THR A 70 -3.18 5.63 5.12
N LEU A 71 -3.09 4.42 5.66
CA LEU A 71 -4.23 3.53 5.82
C LEU A 71 -4.65 3.55 7.27
N LYS A 72 -5.94 3.69 7.51
CA LYS A 72 -6.46 3.71 8.88
C LYS A 72 -7.52 2.66 9.05
N ARG A 73 -7.39 1.87 10.07
CA ARG A 73 -8.41 0.89 10.39
C ARG A 73 -8.52 0.80 11.91
N LYS A 74 -9.71 1.11 12.43
CA LYS A 74 -9.94 1.20 13.86
C LYS A 74 -8.98 2.24 14.41
N ASP A 75 -8.18 1.91 15.38
CA ASP A 75 -7.24 2.86 15.96
C ASP A 75 -5.82 2.62 15.49
N GLN A 76 -5.64 1.90 14.41
CA GLN A 76 -4.30 1.61 13.88
C GLN A 76 -4.08 2.29 12.55
N ILE A 77 -2.84 2.62 12.29
CA ILE A 77 -2.42 3.33 11.09
C ILE A 77 -1.24 2.61 10.45
N VAL A 78 -1.23 2.56 9.13
CA VAL A 78 -0.05 2.17 8.37
C VAL A 78 0.26 3.29 7.40
N GLU A 79 1.51 3.78 7.45
CA GLU A 79 1.98 4.76 6.47
C GLU A 79 3.04 4.13 5.60
N ALA A 80 3.03 4.48 4.33
CA ALA A 80 3.98 3.93 3.39
C ALA A 80 4.26 4.93 2.29
N LEU A 81 5.37 4.71 1.60
CA LEU A 81 5.62 5.39 0.34
C LEU A 81 5.14 4.44 -0.75
N GLY A 82 4.46 4.97 -1.73
CA GLY A 82 3.91 4.15 -2.78
C GLY A 82 3.97 4.80 -4.14
N VAL A 83 3.69 4.01 -5.16
CA VAL A 83 3.63 4.49 -6.52
C VAL A 83 2.34 3.97 -7.14
N VAL A 84 1.63 4.84 -7.84
CA VAL A 84 0.40 4.45 -8.52
C VAL A 84 0.78 3.63 -9.75
N ARG A 85 0.33 2.40 -9.81
CA ARG A 85 0.68 1.50 -10.92
C ARG A 85 -0.47 1.23 -11.86
N ILE A 86 -1.69 1.36 -11.39
CA ILE A 86 -2.88 1.10 -12.19
C ILE A 86 -3.87 2.21 -11.90
N VAL A 87 -4.53 2.70 -12.93
CA VAL A 87 -5.58 3.70 -12.76
C VAL A 87 -6.82 3.22 -13.49
N LYS A 88 -7.94 3.17 -12.77
CA LYS A 88 -9.23 2.91 -13.37
C LYS A 88 -10.04 4.19 -13.19
N PRO A 89 -10.25 4.96 -14.25
CA PRO A 89 -10.84 6.27 -14.12
C PRO A 89 -12.18 6.24 -13.40
N LYS A 90 -12.36 7.13 -12.46
CA LYS A 90 -13.56 7.26 -11.63
C LYS A 90 -13.84 6.05 -10.72
N ILE A 91 -12.99 5.07 -10.73
CA ILE A 91 -13.16 3.87 -9.92
C ILE A 91 -12.09 3.79 -8.85
N GLY A 92 -10.84 3.96 -9.23
CA GLY A 92 -9.77 3.87 -8.26
C GLY A 92 -8.40 3.68 -8.85
N MET A 93 -7.46 3.31 -7.99
CA MET A 93 -6.08 3.15 -8.40
C MET A 93 -5.40 2.06 -7.57
N GLY A 94 -4.52 1.33 -8.23
CA GLY A 94 -3.67 0.35 -7.56
C GLY A 94 -2.37 1.01 -7.16
N VAL A 95 -2.00 0.88 -5.90
CA VAL A 95 -0.79 1.50 -5.35
C VAL A 95 0.15 0.40 -4.89
N GLU A 96 1.37 0.46 -5.36
CA GLU A 96 2.43 -0.45 -4.93
C GLU A 96 3.19 0.21 -3.80
N PHE A 97 3.38 -0.50 -2.68
CA PHE A 97 4.18 0.03 -1.58
C PHE A 97 5.66 -0.12 -1.93
N ILE A 98 6.37 0.99 -1.91
CA ILE A 98 7.80 1.01 -2.18
C ILE A 98 8.58 0.88 -0.89
N ASP A 99 8.06 1.46 0.18
CA ASP A 99 8.75 1.43 1.46
C ASP A 99 7.74 1.52 2.59
N VAL A 100 7.79 0.58 3.52
CA VAL A 100 6.95 0.56 4.70
C VAL A 100 7.87 0.45 5.91
N GLU A 101 8.16 1.57 6.52
CA GLU A 101 9.14 1.60 7.60
C GLU A 101 8.55 1.20 8.93
N PRO A 102 9.39 0.76 9.88
CA PRO A 102 8.91 0.50 11.21
C PRO A 102 8.34 1.77 11.83
N PRO A 103 7.29 1.70 12.63
CA PRO A 103 6.64 0.46 13.09
C PRO A 103 5.51 0.00 12.17
N TYR A 104 5.33 0.66 11.03
CA TYR A 104 4.17 0.40 10.17
C TYR A 104 4.25 -0.96 9.48
N ASP A 105 5.47 -1.42 9.23
CA ASP A 105 5.65 -2.74 8.62
C ASP A 105 5.09 -3.85 9.52
N ASP A 106 5.26 -3.71 10.84
CA ASP A 106 4.73 -4.69 11.77
C ASP A 106 3.21 -4.63 11.82
N VAL A 107 2.64 -3.44 11.77
CA VAL A 107 1.19 -3.30 11.78
C VAL A 107 0.60 -3.93 10.53
N LEU A 108 1.21 -3.65 9.39
CA LEU A 108 0.76 -4.23 8.12
C LEU A 108 0.81 -5.75 8.16
N THR A 109 1.91 -6.29 8.66
CA THR A 109 2.09 -7.74 8.76
C THR A 109 1.01 -8.34 9.65
N ARG A 110 0.72 -7.71 10.79
CA ARG A 110 -0.31 -8.23 11.69
C ARG A 110 -1.69 -8.19 11.06
N TRP A 111 -2.02 -7.13 10.34
CA TRP A 111 -3.30 -7.05 9.64
C TRP A 111 -3.44 -8.23 8.67
N LEU A 112 -2.39 -8.48 7.90
CA LEU A 112 -2.45 -9.52 6.88
C LEU A 112 -2.47 -10.92 7.49
N GLU A 113 -1.78 -11.09 8.60
CA GLU A 113 -1.84 -12.37 9.29
C GLU A 113 -3.21 -12.65 9.85
N GLN A 114 -3.88 -11.64 10.37
CA GLN A 114 -5.23 -11.79 10.86
C GLN A 114 -6.18 -12.14 9.70
N LEU A 115 -6.01 -11.49 8.57
CA LEU A 115 -6.84 -11.78 7.40
C LEU A 115 -6.62 -13.21 6.91
N ARG A 116 -5.39 -13.66 6.91
CA ARG A 116 -5.06 -15.01 6.48
C ARG A 116 -5.69 -16.04 7.40
N ARG A 117 -5.67 -15.79 8.70
CA ARG A 117 -6.24 -16.73 9.66
C ARG A 117 -7.74 -16.77 9.63
N SER A 118 -8.39 -15.71 9.22
CA SER A 118 -9.84 -15.69 9.20
C SER A 118 -10.42 -16.38 7.98
N ARG A 119 -9.60 -16.90 7.10
CA ARG A 119 -10.11 -17.59 5.92
C ARG A 119 -10.31 -19.10 6.14
#